data_62472b7899ccd9fd65462cbd06170a4a
#
_entry.id   62472b7899ccd9fd65462cbd06170a4a
#
_cell.length_a   1.000
_cell.length_b   1.000
_cell.length_c   1.000
_cell.angle_alpha   90.00
_cell.angle_beta   90.00
_cell.angle_gamma   90.00
#
_symmetry.space_group_name_H-M   'P 1'
#
loop_
_entity.id
_entity.type
_entity.pdbx_description
1 polymer ?
#
loop_
_entity_poly.entity_id
_entity_poly.type
_entity_poly.pdbx_seq_one_letter_code
_entity_poly.pdbx_strand_id
1 'polypeptide(L)'
;MKRLLTLVAVLTSLCVSAQTADSPLMIAHRGGWTERSVTTPEGTIVKEFVVPENSVAAVAMAHRFGYAGIECDVKYTADSVMVLMHDRTMNRTVRRAADYSRLSEPLKVSDLTFDELRRDYVLASDDPSMRVPVPTLKEVLAECKKYGMIAVLHSTLPESFAMAQQMLGDDGWVAFNSYDDILVEARKISNCLILLDPGKQKNQNVYNTIERLERLGGRCGVSSMKRTLLTAEYCQTLRERGYQVQSSIFKTPHEVQAMRNGVSILLTDFAKLPEEGVSSVMKLRKRNRRESQPVNKQWNREVECGALTVEIEFVGTVDILLNGERRYSLTRTTRGTDRLGMRFIESAPSLQVAVSEDGIIRTLKADVYQY
;
A
#
# COMPACT_ATOMS: atom_id res chain seq x y z
N MET A 1 -51.68 -22.24 16.56
CA MET A 1 -50.60 -22.47 15.58
C MET A 1 -49.73 -21.21 15.52
N LYS A 2 -48.64 -21.16 16.30
CA LYS A 2 -47.68 -20.06 16.32
C LYS A 2 -46.56 -20.43 15.34
N ARG A 3 -46.39 -19.68 14.28
CA ARG A 3 -45.24 -19.78 13.35
C ARG A 3 -44.05 -19.09 13.96
N LEU A 4 -43.04 -19.88 14.28
CA LEU A 4 -41.72 -19.44 14.71
C LEU A 4 -40.95 -18.98 13.46
N LEU A 5 -40.71 -17.67 13.31
CA LEU A 5 -39.79 -17.14 12.30
C LEU A 5 -38.36 -17.24 12.87
N THR A 6 -37.62 -18.19 12.36
CA THR A 6 -36.15 -18.28 12.63
C THR A 6 -35.44 -17.28 11.78
N LEU A 7 -34.94 -16.22 12.42
CA LEU A 7 -34.06 -15.21 11.81
C LEU A 7 -32.67 -15.84 11.71
N VAL A 8 -32.28 -16.27 10.52
CA VAL A 8 -30.90 -16.68 10.24
C VAL A 8 -30.08 -15.41 10.04
N ALA A 9 -29.38 -14.98 11.09
CA ALA A 9 -28.35 -13.99 10.99
C ALA A 9 -27.15 -14.62 10.27
N VAL A 10 -26.95 -14.28 9.02
CA VAL A 10 -25.70 -14.58 8.31
C VAL A 10 -24.63 -13.66 8.88
N LEU A 11 -23.89 -14.17 9.86
CA LEU A 11 -22.64 -13.61 10.31
C LEU A 11 -21.62 -13.79 9.16
N THR A 12 -21.49 -12.81 8.29
CA THR A 12 -20.30 -12.63 7.47
C THR A 12 -19.18 -12.16 8.38
N SER A 13 -18.61 -13.08 9.13
CA SER A 13 -17.31 -12.92 9.76
C SER A 13 -16.31 -12.74 8.62
N LEU A 14 -15.91 -11.51 8.36
CA LEU A 14 -14.66 -11.23 7.67
C LEU A 14 -13.56 -11.79 8.58
N CYS A 15 -13.23 -13.06 8.38
CA CYS A 15 -11.99 -13.63 8.87
C CYS A 15 -10.87 -12.81 8.22
N VAL A 16 -10.35 -11.80 8.93
CA VAL A 16 -8.96 -11.45 8.79
C VAL A 16 -8.23 -12.73 9.20
N SER A 17 -7.90 -13.56 8.20
CA SER A 17 -7.09 -14.75 8.41
C SER A 17 -5.88 -14.31 9.21
N ALA A 18 -5.62 -14.98 10.32
CA ALA A 18 -4.41 -14.76 11.11
C ALA A 18 -3.24 -14.86 10.12
N GLN A 19 -2.66 -13.70 9.77
CA GLN A 19 -1.52 -13.65 8.89
C GLN A 19 -0.41 -14.44 9.57
N THR A 20 0.06 -15.46 8.89
CA THR A 20 1.26 -16.19 9.30
C THR A 20 2.42 -15.20 9.38
N ALA A 21 3.39 -15.45 10.24
CA ALA A 21 4.55 -14.58 10.47
C ALA A 21 5.33 -14.25 9.18
N ASP A 22 5.09 -14.99 8.10
CA ASP A 22 5.81 -14.93 6.83
C ASP A 22 5.29 -13.91 5.82
N SER A 23 4.11 -13.28 6.06
CA SER A 23 3.48 -12.36 5.11
C SER A 23 2.93 -11.11 5.79
N PRO A 24 3.73 -10.04 5.90
CA PRO A 24 3.26 -8.79 6.45
C PRO A 24 2.18 -8.15 5.54
N LEU A 25 1.25 -7.44 6.16
CA LEU A 25 0.27 -6.64 5.45
C LEU A 25 0.96 -5.52 4.67
N MET A 26 0.73 -5.45 3.37
CA MET A 26 1.34 -4.44 2.51
C MET A 26 0.44 -3.21 2.38
N ILE A 27 0.93 -2.05 2.79
CA ILE A 27 0.26 -0.75 2.64
C ILE A 27 1.06 0.10 1.65
N ALA A 28 0.37 0.64 0.65
CA ALA A 28 0.99 1.49 -0.36
C ALA A 28 1.17 2.92 0.20
N HIS A 29 2.43 3.36 0.34
CA HIS A 29 2.78 4.70 0.80
C HIS A 29 2.26 5.75 -0.17
N ARG A 30 1.44 6.68 0.29
CA ARG A 30 0.73 7.70 -0.50
C ARG A 30 -0.10 7.12 -1.66
N GLY A 31 -0.63 5.91 -1.48
CA GLY A 31 -1.32 5.16 -2.51
C GLY A 31 -0.40 4.47 -3.52
N GLY A 32 0.91 4.48 -3.28
CA GLY A 32 1.89 3.86 -4.18
C GLY A 32 2.04 4.64 -5.48
N TRP A 33 2.91 5.61 -5.47
CA TRP A 33 3.32 6.30 -6.69
C TRP A 33 4.32 5.45 -7.46
N THR A 34 4.24 5.46 -8.79
CA THR A 34 5.23 4.81 -9.63
C THR A 34 6.24 5.83 -10.13
N GLU A 35 7.47 5.62 -9.72
CA GLU A 35 8.63 6.23 -10.32
C GLU A 35 9.35 5.13 -11.10
N ARG A 36 9.58 5.32 -12.38
CA ARG A 36 10.47 4.47 -13.15
C ARG A 36 11.70 5.26 -13.59
N SER A 37 12.86 4.64 -13.49
CA SER A 37 14.08 5.18 -14.08
C SER A 37 14.13 4.80 -15.55
N VAL A 38 14.28 5.79 -16.43
CA VAL A 38 14.45 5.60 -17.86
C VAL A 38 15.83 6.13 -18.22
N THR A 39 16.63 5.31 -18.91
CA THR A 39 17.90 5.79 -19.49
C THR A 39 17.59 6.48 -20.82
N THR A 40 17.94 7.76 -20.92
CA THR A 40 17.81 8.51 -22.17
C THR A 40 18.80 7.99 -23.22
N PRO A 41 18.63 8.30 -24.50
CA PRO A 41 19.60 7.95 -25.55
C PRO A 41 21.03 8.43 -25.24
N GLU A 42 21.17 9.52 -24.48
CA GLU A 42 22.44 10.10 -24.06
C GLU A 42 23.05 9.43 -22.82
N GLY A 43 22.39 8.37 -22.28
CA GLY A 43 22.85 7.62 -21.13
C GLY A 43 22.51 8.28 -19.78
N THR A 44 21.69 9.32 -19.75
CA THR A 44 21.24 9.96 -18.51
C THR A 44 20.05 9.21 -17.93
N ILE A 45 20.10 8.91 -16.63
CA ILE A 45 18.97 8.31 -15.92
C ILE A 45 17.98 9.41 -15.53
N VAL A 46 16.79 9.35 -16.10
CA VAL A 46 15.67 10.24 -15.78
C VAL A 46 14.61 9.45 -15.02
N LYS A 47 14.03 10.08 -14.01
CA LYS A 47 12.91 9.50 -13.26
C LYS A 47 11.59 10.01 -13.83
N GLU A 48 10.76 9.07 -14.27
CA GLU A 48 9.42 9.35 -14.75
C GLU A 48 8.38 8.98 -13.69
N PHE A 49 7.44 9.89 -13.46
CA PHE A 49 6.26 9.66 -12.62
C PHE A 49 5.10 9.21 -13.51
N VAL A 50 4.57 8.02 -13.29
CA VAL A 50 3.45 7.50 -14.09
C VAL A 50 2.13 7.70 -13.37
N VAL A 51 2.00 7.21 -12.14
CA VAL A 51 0.80 7.40 -11.32
C VAL A 51 1.14 8.35 -10.17
N PRO A 52 0.41 9.47 -10.03
CA PRO A 52 0.70 10.44 -8.98
C PRO A 52 0.39 9.87 -7.59
N GLU A 53 1.25 10.22 -6.62
CA GLU A 53 0.99 9.95 -5.21
C GLU A 53 -0.30 10.66 -4.73
N ASN A 54 -0.95 10.14 -3.68
CA ASN A 54 -2.13 10.73 -3.08
C ASN A 54 -3.25 11.01 -4.12
N SER A 55 -3.49 10.07 -5.03
CA SER A 55 -4.51 10.16 -6.08
C SER A 55 -5.49 8.98 -6.05
N VAL A 56 -6.69 9.17 -6.61
CA VAL A 56 -7.65 8.06 -6.80
C VAL A 56 -7.07 6.98 -7.71
N ALA A 57 -6.30 7.38 -8.72
CA ALA A 57 -5.62 6.43 -9.62
C ALA A 57 -4.60 5.56 -8.87
N ALA A 58 -3.92 6.11 -7.86
CA ALA A 58 -2.99 5.36 -7.03
C ALA A 58 -3.71 4.29 -6.19
N VAL A 59 -4.92 4.57 -5.67
CA VAL A 59 -5.75 3.56 -4.97
C VAL A 59 -6.06 2.37 -5.88
N ALA A 60 -6.59 2.65 -7.07
CA ALA A 60 -6.93 1.63 -8.05
C ALA A 60 -5.71 0.77 -8.43
N MET A 61 -4.55 1.41 -8.57
CA MET A 61 -3.31 0.72 -8.88
C MET A 61 -2.79 -0.10 -7.69
N ALA A 62 -2.84 0.42 -6.46
CA ALA A 62 -2.47 -0.32 -5.26
C ALA A 62 -3.32 -1.58 -5.10
N HIS A 63 -4.64 -1.48 -5.31
CA HIS A 63 -5.52 -2.64 -5.35
C HIS A 63 -5.09 -3.67 -6.40
N ARG A 64 -4.83 -3.21 -7.63
CA ARG A 64 -4.38 -4.07 -8.72
C ARG A 64 -3.08 -4.83 -8.41
N PHE A 65 -2.19 -4.22 -7.64
CA PHE A 65 -0.94 -4.85 -7.19
C PHE A 65 -1.06 -5.64 -5.88
N GLY A 66 -2.29 -5.87 -5.39
CA GLY A 66 -2.55 -6.72 -4.23
C GLY A 66 -2.19 -6.09 -2.89
N TYR A 67 -2.06 -4.75 -2.82
CA TYR A 67 -1.91 -4.07 -1.55
C TYR A 67 -3.22 -4.15 -0.74
N ALA A 68 -3.09 -4.35 0.56
CA ALA A 68 -4.22 -4.41 1.47
C ALA A 68 -4.80 -3.02 1.77
N GLY A 69 -4.02 -1.97 1.58
CA GLY A 69 -4.43 -0.60 1.85
C GLY A 69 -3.47 0.43 1.28
N ILE A 70 -3.82 1.69 1.51
CA ILE A 70 -3.02 2.85 1.13
C ILE A 70 -2.79 3.74 2.35
N GLU A 71 -1.70 4.50 2.34
CA GLU A 71 -1.52 5.61 3.27
C GLU A 71 -1.86 6.91 2.56
N CYS A 72 -2.46 7.86 3.31
CA CYS A 72 -3.00 9.12 2.81
C CYS A 72 -2.59 10.29 3.70
N ASP A 73 -2.12 11.37 3.08
CA ASP A 73 -1.80 12.64 3.76
C ASP A 73 -2.93 13.65 3.57
N VAL A 74 -3.60 14.06 4.66
CA VAL A 74 -4.79 14.92 4.57
C VAL A 74 -4.45 16.37 4.93
N LYS A 75 -4.95 17.32 4.13
CA LYS A 75 -4.86 18.77 4.36
C LYS A 75 -6.17 19.47 4.03
N TYR A 76 -6.35 20.68 4.59
CA TYR A 76 -7.43 21.59 4.21
C TYR A 76 -7.05 22.55 3.09
N THR A 77 -7.99 22.81 2.19
CA THR A 77 -8.04 24.01 1.34
C THR A 77 -8.43 25.25 2.16
N ALA A 78 -8.36 26.45 1.56
CA ALA A 78 -8.76 27.69 2.23
C ALA A 78 -10.23 27.70 2.69
N ASP A 79 -11.10 27.01 1.95
CA ASP A 79 -12.52 26.83 2.24
C ASP A 79 -12.84 25.53 2.99
N SER A 80 -11.84 24.95 3.68
CA SER A 80 -11.98 23.78 4.57
C SER A 80 -12.44 22.48 3.90
N VAL A 81 -12.15 22.29 2.61
CA VAL A 81 -12.31 20.98 1.96
C VAL A 81 -11.09 20.11 2.23
N MET A 82 -11.31 18.89 2.71
CA MET A 82 -10.22 17.92 2.93
C MET A 82 -9.76 17.31 1.62
N VAL A 83 -8.50 17.52 1.28
CA VAL A 83 -7.83 17.01 0.07
C VAL A 83 -6.56 16.24 0.44
N LEU A 84 -6.02 15.45 -0.49
CA LEU A 84 -4.78 14.71 -0.25
C LEU A 84 -3.57 15.44 -0.79
N MET A 85 -2.59 15.69 0.08
CA MET A 85 -1.32 16.32 -0.26
C MET A 85 -0.28 16.07 0.83
N HIS A 86 0.86 15.46 0.49
CA HIS A 86 1.93 15.21 1.47
C HIS A 86 2.71 16.48 1.78
N ASP A 87 3.24 17.17 0.78
CA ASP A 87 4.18 18.27 0.96
C ASP A 87 3.51 19.52 1.55
N ARG A 88 4.32 20.35 2.18
CA ARG A 88 3.88 21.65 2.68
C ARG A 88 3.43 22.57 1.55
N THR A 89 4.06 22.47 0.37
CA THR A 89 3.71 23.20 -0.85
C THR A 89 3.48 22.24 -2.01
N MET A 90 2.65 22.61 -2.96
CA MET A 90 2.25 21.78 -4.09
C MET A 90 3.34 21.66 -5.20
N ASN A 91 4.42 22.43 -5.12
CA ASN A 91 5.37 22.64 -6.23
C ASN A 91 5.99 21.34 -6.80
N ARG A 92 6.22 20.31 -5.96
CA ARG A 92 6.79 19.04 -6.41
C ARG A 92 5.79 18.22 -7.21
N THR A 93 4.57 18.08 -6.70
CA THR A 93 3.59 17.10 -7.16
C THR A 93 2.47 17.67 -8.03
N VAL A 94 2.45 19.00 -8.26
CA VAL A 94 1.39 19.67 -8.99
C VAL A 94 1.92 20.49 -10.16
N ARG A 95 1.11 20.64 -11.19
CA ARG A 95 1.35 21.48 -12.38
C ARG A 95 0.13 22.34 -12.65
N ARG A 96 0.31 23.45 -13.38
CA ARG A 96 -0.81 24.25 -13.89
C ARG A 96 -1.61 23.41 -14.88
N ALA A 97 -2.94 23.45 -14.79
CA ALA A 97 -3.79 22.69 -15.71
C ALA A 97 -3.73 23.21 -17.15
N ALA A 98 -3.57 24.54 -17.32
CA ALA A 98 -3.63 25.21 -18.62
C ALA A 98 -2.49 24.83 -19.57
N ASP A 99 -1.26 24.73 -19.08
CA ASP A 99 -0.05 24.55 -19.90
C ASP A 99 0.92 23.49 -19.35
N TYR A 100 0.54 22.85 -18.26
CA TYR A 100 1.34 21.86 -17.55
C TYR A 100 2.68 22.39 -17.01
N SER A 101 2.83 23.72 -16.89
CA SER A 101 4.02 24.34 -16.33
C SER A 101 4.19 24.06 -14.83
N ARG A 102 5.44 24.10 -14.36
CA ARG A 102 5.77 24.03 -12.93
C ARG A 102 5.37 25.32 -12.24
N LEU A 103 5.05 25.22 -10.95
CA LEU A 103 4.82 26.38 -10.09
C LEU A 103 6.17 27.04 -9.79
N SER A 104 6.29 28.34 -10.09
CA SER A 104 7.52 29.14 -9.84
C SER A 104 7.67 29.49 -8.36
N GLU A 105 6.56 29.88 -7.73
CA GLU A 105 6.53 30.30 -6.33
C GLU A 105 5.95 29.20 -5.42
N PRO A 106 6.39 29.14 -4.14
CA PRO A 106 5.80 28.24 -3.17
C PRO A 106 4.30 28.49 -2.99
N LEU A 107 3.47 27.48 -3.25
CA LEU A 107 2.03 27.55 -3.13
C LEU A 107 1.52 26.39 -2.27
N LYS A 108 0.73 26.70 -1.24
CA LYS A 108 0.12 25.70 -0.36
C LYS A 108 -1.31 25.40 -0.79
N VAL A 109 -1.77 24.20 -0.47
CA VAL A 109 -3.18 23.84 -0.64
C VAL A 109 -4.10 24.80 0.15
N SER A 110 -3.69 25.20 1.35
CA SER A 110 -4.44 26.12 2.20
C SER A 110 -4.54 27.55 1.69
N ASP A 111 -3.82 27.91 0.63
CA ASP A 111 -3.86 29.23 0.02
C ASP A 111 -4.93 29.32 -1.08
N LEU A 112 -5.58 28.19 -1.42
CA LEU A 112 -6.56 28.06 -2.50
C LEU A 112 -7.90 27.53 -1.99
N THR A 113 -9.01 28.00 -2.57
CA THR A 113 -10.28 27.31 -2.46
C THR A 113 -10.25 25.98 -3.23
N PHE A 114 -11.14 25.08 -2.92
CA PHE A 114 -11.24 23.82 -3.64
C PHE A 114 -11.54 24.00 -5.13
N ASP A 115 -12.41 24.97 -5.46
CA ASP A 115 -12.74 25.26 -6.85
C ASP A 115 -11.54 25.79 -7.63
N GLU A 116 -10.72 26.67 -7.04
CA GLU A 116 -9.47 27.13 -7.64
C GLU A 116 -8.47 25.97 -7.84
N LEU A 117 -8.32 25.13 -6.80
CA LEU A 117 -7.42 23.97 -6.86
C LEU A 117 -7.82 23.03 -8.00
N ARG A 118 -9.10 22.72 -8.15
CA ARG A 118 -9.61 21.80 -9.18
C ARG A 118 -9.60 22.37 -10.59
N ARG A 119 -9.79 23.67 -10.72
CA ARG A 119 -9.80 24.35 -12.02
C ARG A 119 -8.39 24.57 -12.58
N ASP A 120 -7.47 25.01 -11.72
CA ASP A 120 -6.21 25.58 -12.18
C ASP A 120 -5.02 24.62 -12.06
N TYR A 121 -5.20 23.45 -11.38
CA TYR A 121 -4.07 22.55 -11.07
C TYR A 121 -4.41 21.07 -11.29
N VAL A 122 -3.36 20.31 -11.70
CA VAL A 122 -3.40 18.86 -11.85
C VAL A 122 -2.18 18.22 -11.18
N LEU A 123 -2.32 16.98 -10.74
CA LEU A 123 -1.20 16.19 -10.25
C LEU A 123 -0.20 15.91 -11.38
N ALA A 124 1.08 15.95 -11.04
CA ALA A 124 2.15 15.74 -11.99
C ALA A 124 2.24 14.27 -12.40
N SER A 125 2.21 14.02 -13.70
CA SER A 125 2.50 12.73 -14.30
C SER A 125 3.15 12.91 -15.67
N ASP A 126 4.13 12.06 -15.99
CA ASP A 126 4.73 12.02 -17.32
C ASP A 126 3.82 11.32 -18.33
N ASP A 127 2.83 10.54 -17.85
CA ASP A 127 1.73 10.03 -18.65
C ASP A 127 0.57 11.06 -18.66
N PRO A 128 0.26 11.68 -19.81
CA PRO A 128 -0.83 12.66 -19.90
C PRO A 128 -2.19 12.12 -19.44
N SER A 129 -2.47 10.82 -19.59
CA SER A 129 -3.72 10.19 -19.15
C SER A 129 -3.85 10.11 -17.63
N MET A 130 -2.74 10.27 -16.89
CA MET A 130 -2.67 10.23 -15.44
C MET A 130 -2.54 11.63 -14.79
N ARG A 131 -2.64 12.70 -15.57
CA ARG A 131 -2.69 14.09 -15.09
C ARG A 131 -4.06 14.39 -14.53
N VAL A 132 -4.34 13.81 -13.36
CA VAL A 132 -5.64 13.89 -12.69
C VAL A 132 -5.69 15.07 -11.70
N PRO A 133 -6.86 15.57 -11.35
CA PRO A 133 -6.99 16.61 -10.32
C PRO A 133 -6.53 16.11 -8.93
N VAL A 134 -6.17 17.05 -8.04
CA VAL A 134 -5.96 16.76 -6.62
C VAL A 134 -7.25 16.24 -6.01
N PRO A 135 -7.32 15.03 -5.43
CA PRO A 135 -8.57 14.46 -4.94
C PRO A 135 -8.95 15.00 -3.56
N THR A 136 -10.24 14.96 -3.27
CA THR A 136 -10.73 15.06 -1.90
C THR A 136 -10.48 13.77 -1.14
N LEU A 137 -10.41 13.85 0.20
CA LEU A 137 -10.38 12.65 1.06
C LEU A 137 -11.61 11.76 0.77
N LYS A 138 -12.78 12.35 0.59
CA LYS A 138 -14.01 11.61 0.31
C LYS A 138 -13.92 10.76 -0.96
N GLU A 139 -13.35 11.30 -2.04
CA GLU A 139 -13.15 10.56 -3.31
C GLU A 139 -12.22 9.35 -3.11
N VAL A 140 -11.13 9.53 -2.36
CA VAL A 140 -10.17 8.46 -2.08
C VAL A 140 -10.77 7.40 -1.17
N LEU A 141 -11.49 7.78 -0.10
CA LEU A 141 -12.17 6.81 0.77
C LEU A 141 -13.27 6.03 0.03
N ALA A 142 -13.95 6.66 -0.92
CA ALA A 142 -14.93 5.97 -1.76
C ALA A 142 -14.27 4.91 -2.64
N GLU A 143 -13.10 5.19 -3.20
CA GLU A 143 -12.35 4.22 -4.00
C GLU A 143 -11.78 3.10 -3.11
N CYS A 144 -11.29 3.43 -1.89
CA CYS A 144 -10.90 2.41 -0.90
C CYS A 144 -12.07 1.48 -0.56
N LYS A 145 -13.27 2.04 -0.31
CA LYS A 145 -14.48 1.27 -0.03
C LYS A 145 -14.85 0.33 -1.17
N LYS A 146 -14.78 0.81 -2.40
CA LYS A 146 -15.07 0.04 -3.61
C LYS A 146 -14.23 -1.23 -3.72
N TYR A 147 -12.97 -1.16 -3.33
CA TYR A 147 -12.02 -2.27 -3.40
C TYR A 147 -11.82 -3.02 -2.08
N GLY A 148 -12.49 -2.63 -1.01
CA GLY A 148 -12.28 -3.22 0.33
C GLY A 148 -10.88 -2.96 0.88
N MET A 149 -10.25 -1.84 0.52
CA MET A 149 -8.91 -1.46 0.96
C MET A 149 -8.93 -0.64 2.24
N ILE A 150 -7.89 -0.80 3.06
CA ILE A 150 -7.68 -0.04 4.28
C ILE A 150 -7.10 1.34 3.93
N ALA A 151 -7.66 2.41 4.54
CA ALA A 151 -7.08 3.75 4.46
C ALA A 151 -6.28 4.07 5.73
N VAL A 152 -4.95 4.17 5.64
CA VAL A 152 -4.09 4.63 6.74
C VAL A 152 -3.98 6.14 6.67
N LEU A 153 -4.61 6.85 7.59
CA LEU A 153 -4.68 8.31 7.58
C LEU A 153 -3.55 8.94 8.38
N HIS A 154 -2.60 9.56 7.69
CA HIS A 154 -1.63 10.47 8.27
C HIS A 154 -2.24 11.87 8.30
N SER A 155 -2.94 12.18 9.39
CA SER A 155 -3.73 13.39 9.54
C SER A 155 -3.63 13.98 10.94
N THR A 156 -3.77 15.30 11.03
CA THR A 156 -3.96 16.03 12.28
C THR A 156 -5.38 16.58 12.44
N LEU A 157 -6.30 16.18 11.54
CA LEU A 157 -7.66 16.68 11.43
C LEU A 157 -8.64 15.63 11.96
N PRO A 158 -9.28 15.82 13.14
CA PRO A 158 -10.26 14.88 13.68
C PRO A 158 -11.42 14.59 12.72
N GLU A 159 -11.82 15.58 11.90
CA GLU A 159 -12.89 15.45 10.91
C GLU A 159 -12.55 14.41 9.84
N SER A 160 -11.26 14.22 9.53
CA SER A 160 -10.82 13.17 8.59
C SER A 160 -11.07 11.78 9.16
N PHE A 161 -10.87 11.58 10.46
CA PHE A 161 -11.15 10.34 11.16
C PHE A 161 -12.64 10.04 11.23
N ALA A 162 -13.46 11.08 11.52
CA ALA A 162 -14.92 10.95 11.52
C ALA A 162 -15.46 10.57 10.12
N MET A 163 -14.94 11.17 9.06
CA MET A 163 -15.30 10.83 7.69
C MET A 163 -14.90 9.38 7.34
N ALA A 164 -13.68 8.96 7.71
CA ALA A 164 -13.22 7.59 7.48
C ALA A 164 -14.07 6.57 8.23
N GLN A 165 -14.39 6.84 9.50
CA GLN A 165 -15.28 6.00 10.30
C GLN A 165 -16.66 5.85 9.68
N GLN A 166 -17.26 6.94 9.24
CA GLN A 166 -18.57 6.94 8.58
C GLN A 166 -18.57 6.13 7.28
N MET A 167 -17.49 6.21 6.50
CA MET A 167 -17.44 5.59 5.17
C MET A 167 -16.98 4.14 5.19
N LEU A 168 -16.05 3.79 6.08
CA LEU A 168 -15.32 2.52 6.05
C LEU A 168 -15.56 1.63 7.28
N GLY A 169 -16.07 2.17 8.41
CA GLY A 169 -16.19 1.43 9.69
C GLY A 169 -14.85 1.16 10.35
N ASP A 170 -14.85 0.51 11.53
CA ASP A 170 -13.66 0.33 12.39
C ASP A 170 -12.50 -0.43 11.72
N ASP A 171 -12.78 -1.34 10.81
CA ASP A 171 -11.77 -2.19 10.16
C ASP A 171 -11.24 -1.62 8.84
N GLY A 172 -11.89 -0.60 8.29
CA GLY A 172 -11.56 -0.06 6.98
C GLY A 172 -10.55 1.10 7.02
N TRP A 173 -10.12 1.55 8.21
CA TRP A 173 -9.15 2.63 8.32
C TRP A 173 -8.25 2.50 9.54
N VAL A 174 -7.14 3.22 9.51
CA VAL A 174 -6.11 3.28 10.55
C VAL A 174 -5.74 4.73 10.81
N ALA A 175 -5.65 5.15 12.07
CA ALA A 175 -5.09 6.43 12.42
C ALA A 175 -3.58 6.30 12.61
N PHE A 176 -2.80 7.16 11.94
CA PHE A 176 -1.35 7.18 12.02
C PHE A 176 -0.85 8.59 12.37
N ASN A 177 -0.14 8.74 13.47
CA ASN A 177 0.48 10.02 13.85
C ASN A 177 1.61 9.83 14.89
N SER A 178 2.41 10.90 15.09
CA SER A 178 3.42 10.98 16.15
C SER A 178 2.94 11.75 17.40
N TYR A 179 1.75 12.32 17.36
CA TYR A 179 1.17 13.12 18.45
C TYR A 179 0.06 12.33 19.15
N ASP A 180 0.24 12.10 20.46
CA ASP A 180 -0.69 11.31 21.27
C ASP A 180 -2.09 11.93 21.35
N ASP A 181 -2.19 13.27 21.46
CA ASP A 181 -3.45 14.01 21.48
C ASP A 181 -4.29 13.79 20.22
N ILE A 182 -3.67 13.79 19.06
CA ILE A 182 -4.34 13.48 17.77
C ILE A 182 -4.85 12.03 17.75
N LEU A 183 -4.05 11.09 18.24
CA LEU A 183 -4.44 9.69 18.31
C LEU A 183 -5.55 9.42 19.34
N VAL A 184 -5.58 10.20 20.42
CA VAL A 184 -6.68 10.18 21.39
C VAL A 184 -7.99 10.65 20.74
N GLU A 185 -7.96 11.69 19.89
CA GLU A 185 -9.17 12.11 19.15
C GLU A 185 -9.66 10.99 18.20
N ALA A 186 -8.76 10.30 17.50
CA ALA A 186 -9.15 9.14 16.70
C ALA A 186 -9.78 8.03 17.55
N ARG A 187 -9.25 7.75 18.73
CA ARG A 187 -9.80 6.74 19.66
C ARG A 187 -11.19 7.09 20.19
N LYS A 188 -11.50 8.36 20.41
CA LYS A 188 -12.86 8.81 20.80
C LYS A 188 -13.89 8.53 19.71
N ILE A 189 -13.47 8.51 18.44
CA ILE A 189 -14.34 8.31 17.27
C ILE A 189 -14.58 6.82 17.01
N SER A 190 -13.55 5.97 17.19
CA SER A 190 -13.57 4.58 16.69
C SER A 190 -12.63 3.65 17.45
N ASN A 191 -12.91 2.35 17.39
CA ASN A 191 -11.97 1.31 17.76
C ASN A 191 -11.09 0.84 16.58
N CYS A 192 -10.81 1.71 15.63
CA CYS A 192 -9.86 1.43 14.55
C CYS A 192 -8.46 1.10 15.08
N LEU A 193 -7.61 0.53 14.25
CA LEU A 193 -6.19 0.40 14.58
C LEU A 193 -5.53 1.79 14.66
N ILE A 194 -4.82 2.06 15.76
CA ILE A 194 -4.01 3.26 15.93
C ILE A 194 -2.54 2.89 15.82
N LEU A 195 -1.81 3.55 14.93
CA LEU A 195 -0.37 3.42 14.75
C LEU A 195 0.35 4.67 15.26
N LEU A 196 1.08 4.52 16.35
CA LEU A 196 1.88 5.57 16.95
C LEU A 196 3.27 5.60 16.32
N ASP A 197 3.73 6.76 15.80
CA ASP A 197 5.14 6.96 15.48
C ASP A 197 5.90 7.46 16.73
N PRO A 198 6.76 6.64 17.36
CA PRO A 198 7.54 7.03 18.53
C PRO A 198 8.73 7.95 18.19
N GLY A 199 8.94 8.24 16.90
CA GLY A 199 10.18 8.75 16.31
C GLY A 199 10.73 10.08 16.82
N LYS A 200 9.96 10.93 17.49
CA LYS A 200 10.39 12.27 17.92
C LYS A 200 10.76 12.38 19.40
N GLN A 201 10.57 11.35 20.21
CA GLN A 201 10.86 11.41 21.65
C GLN A 201 12.29 10.97 22.01
N LYS A 202 12.85 11.55 23.08
CA LYS A 202 14.25 11.33 23.48
C LYS A 202 14.55 9.91 24.00
N ASN A 203 13.57 9.21 24.56
CA ASN A 203 13.73 7.88 25.15
C ASN A 203 12.81 6.86 24.45
N GLN A 204 13.25 6.35 23.31
CA GLN A 204 12.47 5.41 22.47
C GLN A 204 12.75 3.94 22.81
N ASN A 205 12.76 3.58 24.10
CA ASN A 205 12.77 2.16 24.43
C ASN A 205 11.37 1.56 24.27
N VAL A 206 11.31 0.24 24.17
CA VAL A 206 10.05 -0.47 23.94
C VAL A 206 9.04 -0.26 25.09
N TYR A 207 9.49 -0.15 26.32
CA TYR A 207 8.62 0.00 27.48
C TYR A 207 7.94 1.37 27.53
N ASN A 208 8.66 2.46 27.24
CA ASN A 208 8.05 3.79 27.12
C ASN A 208 7.03 3.85 25.98
N THR A 209 7.29 3.11 24.91
CA THR A 209 6.33 3.00 23.80
C THR A 209 5.09 2.24 24.25
N ILE A 210 5.23 1.14 24.97
CA ILE A 210 4.12 0.35 25.52
C ILE A 210 3.25 1.20 26.43
N GLU A 211 3.83 1.96 27.35
CA GLU A 211 3.07 2.87 28.24
C GLU A 211 2.22 3.88 27.45
N ARG A 212 2.72 4.38 26.31
CA ARG A 212 1.93 5.26 25.43
C ARG A 212 0.78 4.51 24.76
N LEU A 213 1.04 3.29 24.26
CA LEU A 213 0.02 2.45 23.62
C LEU A 213 -1.07 2.03 24.65
N GLU A 214 -0.68 1.73 25.90
CA GLU A 214 -1.62 1.42 26.98
C GLU A 214 -2.55 2.61 27.28
N ARG A 215 -2.02 3.84 27.30
CA ARG A 215 -2.84 5.05 27.44
C ARG A 215 -3.80 5.30 26.30
N LEU A 216 -3.42 4.97 25.07
CA LEU A 216 -4.29 5.06 23.90
C LEU A 216 -5.40 3.99 23.92
N GLY A 217 -5.10 2.83 24.48
CA GLY A 217 -6.03 1.73 24.63
C GLY A 217 -6.55 1.13 23.32
N GLY A 218 -7.32 0.05 23.41
CA GLY A 218 -7.91 -0.60 22.24
C GLY A 218 -6.88 -1.19 21.27
N ARG A 219 -7.19 -1.21 20.00
CA ARG A 219 -6.33 -1.76 18.93
C ARG A 219 -5.21 -0.77 18.61
N CYS A 220 -3.99 -1.08 19.03
CA CYS A 220 -2.83 -0.21 18.86
C CYS A 220 -1.63 -0.92 18.27
N GLY A 221 -0.69 -0.11 17.80
CA GLY A 221 0.60 -0.54 17.30
C GLY A 221 1.55 0.62 17.10
N VAL A 222 2.72 0.31 16.59
CA VAL A 222 3.80 1.26 16.31
C VAL A 222 4.00 1.36 14.81
N SER A 223 4.26 2.56 14.31
CA SER A 223 4.78 2.78 12.97
C SER A 223 6.10 3.55 13.06
N SER A 224 7.17 3.06 12.43
CA SER A 224 8.44 3.77 12.47
C SER A 224 9.20 3.73 11.15
N MET A 225 9.73 4.89 10.76
CA MET A 225 10.72 5.02 9.69
C MET A 225 12.16 4.68 10.17
N LYS A 226 12.37 4.61 11.49
CA LYS A 226 13.69 4.32 12.08
C LYS A 226 13.92 2.82 12.18
N ARG A 227 14.58 2.25 11.19
CA ARG A 227 14.95 0.83 11.14
C ARG A 227 15.76 0.37 12.36
N THR A 228 16.61 1.24 12.89
CA THR A 228 17.40 0.96 14.09
C THR A 228 16.55 0.81 15.36
N LEU A 229 15.32 1.29 15.37
CA LEU A 229 14.37 1.08 16.46
C LEU A 229 13.69 -0.28 16.37
N LEU A 230 13.31 -0.72 15.16
CA LEU A 230 12.55 -1.94 14.90
C LEU A 230 13.47 -3.16 14.85
N THR A 231 14.21 -3.41 15.94
CA THR A 231 14.98 -4.64 16.11
C THR A 231 14.06 -5.85 16.31
N ALA A 232 14.57 -7.06 16.13
CA ALA A 232 13.79 -8.28 16.37
C ALA A 232 13.22 -8.33 17.80
N GLU A 233 14.04 -8.00 18.80
CA GLU A 233 13.62 -7.93 20.21
C GLU A 233 12.50 -6.89 20.42
N TYR A 234 12.66 -5.69 19.87
CA TYR A 234 11.64 -4.62 19.98
C TYR A 234 10.31 -5.06 19.37
N CYS A 235 10.34 -5.61 18.16
CA CYS A 235 9.14 -6.09 17.46
C CYS A 235 8.50 -7.27 18.20
N GLN A 236 9.29 -8.22 18.68
CA GLN A 236 8.80 -9.36 19.45
C GLN A 236 8.10 -8.91 20.72
N THR A 237 8.73 -8.02 21.52
CA THR A 237 8.17 -7.51 22.77
C THR A 237 6.81 -6.84 22.57
N LEU A 238 6.63 -6.10 21.48
CA LEU A 238 5.34 -5.48 21.13
C LEU A 238 4.31 -6.53 20.71
N ARG A 239 4.68 -7.48 19.85
CA ARG A 239 3.78 -8.52 19.36
C ARG A 239 3.28 -9.46 20.45
N GLU A 240 4.14 -9.83 21.39
CA GLU A 240 3.78 -10.66 22.56
C GLU A 240 2.70 -9.99 23.43
N ARG A 241 2.57 -8.66 23.37
CA ARG A 241 1.51 -7.87 24.01
C ARG A 241 0.31 -7.57 23.10
N GLY A 242 0.28 -8.14 21.90
CA GLY A 242 -0.83 -7.97 20.95
C GLY A 242 -0.76 -6.71 20.09
N TYR A 243 0.35 -5.94 20.16
CA TYR A 243 0.50 -4.72 19.37
C TYR A 243 0.98 -5.03 17.94
N GLN A 244 0.47 -4.26 16.97
CA GLN A 244 0.94 -4.31 15.60
C GLN A 244 2.25 -3.52 15.44
N VAL A 245 3.09 -3.94 14.50
CA VAL A 245 4.33 -3.23 14.18
C VAL A 245 4.38 -2.94 12.69
N GLN A 246 4.37 -1.66 12.34
CA GLN A 246 4.53 -1.18 10.98
C GLN A 246 5.94 -0.60 10.79
N SER A 247 6.57 -0.95 9.69
CA SER A 247 7.81 -0.32 9.25
C SER A 247 7.61 0.40 7.94
N SER A 248 8.08 1.65 7.85
CA SER A 248 8.10 2.42 6.59
C SER A 248 9.41 2.12 5.86
N ILE A 249 9.32 1.44 4.72
CA ILE A 249 10.48 0.91 4.01
C ILE A 249 10.35 1.18 2.52
N PHE A 250 11.41 1.74 1.96
CA PHE A 250 11.47 2.18 0.57
C PHE A 250 12.50 1.42 -0.27
N LYS A 251 13.24 0.45 0.34
CA LYS A 251 14.25 -0.34 -0.35
C LYS A 251 14.15 -1.80 0.03
N THR A 252 14.20 -2.66 -0.96
CA THR A 252 14.03 -4.11 -0.85
C THR A 252 14.85 -4.82 0.25
N PRO A 253 16.17 -4.57 0.41
CA PRO A 253 16.92 -5.22 1.47
C PRO A 253 16.40 -4.90 2.87
N HIS A 254 15.80 -3.73 3.04
CA HIS A 254 15.22 -3.30 4.31
C HIS A 254 13.87 -3.97 4.58
N GLU A 255 13.06 -4.21 3.54
CA GLU A 255 11.80 -4.95 3.65
C GLU A 255 12.06 -6.36 4.19
N VAL A 256 13.04 -7.04 3.62
CA VAL A 256 13.44 -8.38 4.06
C VAL A 256 13.90 -8.37 5.51
N GLN A 257 14.75 -7.43 5.91
CA GLN A 257 15.20 -7.34 7.30
C GLN A 257 14.04 -7.03 8.27
N ALA A 258 13.08 -6.19 7.86
CA ALA A 258 11.89 -5.90 8.65
C ALA A 258 11.00 -7.14 8.82
N MET A 259 10.81 -7.92 7.75
CA MET A 259 10.08 -9.19 7.81
C MET A 259 10.76 -10.16 8.80
N ARG A 260 12.08 -10.31 8.73
CA ARG A 260 12.86 -11.13 9.68
C ARG A 260 12.74 -10.64 11.12
N ASN A 261 12.67 -9.33 11.33
CA ASN A 261 12.47 -8.76 12.65
C ASN A 261 11.03 -8.93 13.16
N GLY A 262 10.11 -9.49 12.37
CA GLY A 262 8.74 -9.75 12.76
C GLY A 262 7.81 -8.54 12.64
N VAL A 263 8.09 -7.61 11.75
CA VAL A 263 7.16 -6.52 11.37
C VAL A 263 5.91 -7.12 10.74
N SER A 264 4.74 -6.69 11.22
CA SER A 264 3.43 -7.20 10.75
C SER A 264 2.80 -6.36 9.63
N ILE A 265 3.25 -5.12 9.44
CA ILE A 265 2.76 -4.22 8.40
C ILE A 265 3.96 -3.54 7.73
N LEU A 266 4.00 -3.59 6.40
CA LEU A 266 4.97 -2.84 5.60
C LEU A 266 4.28 -1.67 4.89
N LEU A 267 4.65 -0.46 5.25
CA LEU A 267 4.32 0.75 4.50
C LEU A 267 5.44 0.97 3.49
N THR A 268 5.17 0.75 2.22
CA THR A 268 6.21 0.75 1.19
C THR A 268 5.75 1.44 -0.09
N ASP A 269 6.70 1.98 -0.83
CA ASP A 269 6.50 2.32 -2.23
C ASP A 269 6.22 1.04 -3.00
N PHE A 270 5.73 1.15 -4.24
CA PHE A 270 5.37 -0.04 -5.03
C PHE A 270 6.46 -1.11 -5.00
N ALA A 271 6.04 -2.37 -5.06
CA ALA A 271 6.92 -3.51 -5.21
C ALA A 271 7.82 -3.29 -6.45
N LYS A 272 8.96 -2.67 -6.22
CA LYS A 272 9.97 -2.52 -7.27
C LYS A 272 10.47 -3.89 -7.66
N LEU A 273 10.68 -4.09 -8.95
CA LEU A 273 11.50 -5.19 -9.42
C LEU A 273 12.87 -5.10 -8.76
N PRO A 274 13.55 -6.23 -8.51
CA PRO A 274 14.91 -6.20 -7.95
C PRO A 274 15.80 -5.20 -8.70
N GLU A 275 16.53 -4.38 -7.95
CA GLU A 275 17.49 -3.42 -8.51
C GLU A 275 18.70 -4.17 -9.08
N GLU A 276 19.53 -3.49 -9.90
CA GLU A 276 20.80 -4.02 -10.38
C GLU A 276 21.66 -4.57 -9.24
N GLY A 277 22.28 -5.73 -9.47
CA GLY A 277 23.09 -6.42 -8.46
C GLY A 277 22.42 -7.59 -7.75
N VAL A 278 21.10 -7.78 -7.92
CA VAL A 278 20.39 -8.97 -7.45
C VAL A 278 20.48 -10.04 -8.52
N SER A 279 21.11 -11.16 -8.22
CA SER A 279 21.22 -12.26 -9.19
C SER A 279 19.93 -13.08 -9.24
N SER A 280 19.44 -13.35 -10.46
CA SER A 280 18.39 -14.34 -10.67
C SER A 280 18.94 -15.74 -10.43
N VAL A 281 18.43 -16.42 -9.41
CA VAL A 281 18.87 -17.79 -9.06
C VAL A 281 18.02 -18.85 -9.75
N MET A 282 16.78 -18.51 -10.13
CA MET A 282 15.86 -19.46 -10.76
C MET A 282 14.94 -18.74 -11.75
N LYS A 283 14.64 -19.39 -12.88
CA LYS A 283 13.86 -18.79 -13.98
C LYS A 283 12.77 -19.71 -14.47
N LEU A 284 11.61 -19.12 -14.77
CA LEU A 284 10.55 -19.73 -15.56
C LEU A 284 10.25 -18.82 -16.75
N ARG A 285 10.35 -19.36 -17.97
CA ARG A 285 9.94 -18.65 -19.19
C ARG A 285 9.01 -19.54 -20.01
N LYS A 286 7.79 -19.09 -20.20
CA LYS A 286 6.81 -19.74 -21.08
C LYS A 286 6.32 -18.73 -22.10
N ARG A 287 6.39 -19.07 -23.39
CA ARG A 287 5.94 -18.24 -24.52
C ARG A 287 4.79 -18.95 -25.25
N ASN A 288 3.86 -18.16 -25.76
CA ASN A 288 2.77 -18.62 -26.66
C ASN A 288 1.88 -19.71 -26.06
N ARG A 289 1.53 -19.58 -24.79
CA ARG A 289 0.58 -20.48 -24.15
C ARG A 289 -0.85 -19.95 -24.29
N ARG A 290 -1.69 -20.62 -25.07
CA ARG A 290 -3.14 -20.46 -25.06
C ARG A 290 -3.69 -21.47 -24.04
N GLU A 291 -3.76 -21.12 -22.77
CA GLU A 291 -4.30 -22.05 -21.79
C GLU A 291 -5.15 -21.33 -20.76
N SER A 292 -6.36 -21.85 -20.56
CA SER A 292 -7.22 -21.67 -19.40
C SER A 292 -6.80 -22.56 -18.21
N GLN A 293 -5.73 -23.33 -18.35
CA GLN A 293 -5.22 -24.21 -17.28
C GLN A 293 -4.28 -23.44 -16.34
N PRO A 294 -4.36 -23.67 -15.02
CA PRO A 294 -3.44 -23.08 -14.06
C PRO A 294 -1.99 -23.39 -14.41
N VAL A 295 -1.12 -22.41 -14.22
CA VAL A 295 0.33 -22.64 -14.33
C VAL A 295 0.88 -22.83 -12.92
N ASN A 296 1.48 -23.98 -12.67
CA ASN A 296 2.13 -24.29 -11.40
C ASN A 296 3.62 -24.45 -11.62
N LYS A 297 4.44 -23.83 -10.78
CA LYS A 297 5.87 -23.99 -10.76
C LYS A 297 6.35 -24.03 -9.31
N GLN A 298 6.99 -25.15 -8.95
CA GLN A 298 7.71 -25.30 -7.71
C GLN A 298 9.22 -25.18 -8.00
N TRP A 299 9.93 -24.39 -7.20
CA TRP A 299 11.39 -24.39 -7.15
C TRP A 299 11.83 -25.17 -5.91
N ASN A 300 12.67 -26.18 -6.10
CA ASN A 300 13.06 -27.12 -5.05
C ASN A 300 14.28 -26.65 -4.23
N ARG A 301 14.64 -25.38 -4.35
CA ARG A 301 15.73 -24.76 -3.60
C ARG A 301 15.16 -23.73 -2.63
N GLU A 302 15.53 -23.86 -1.37
CA GLU A 302 15.26 -22.81 -0.40
C GLU A 302 16.07 -21.55 -0.70
N VAL A 303 15.44 -20.40 -0.47
CA VAL A 303 16.03 -19.08 -0.59
C VAL A 303 15.77 -18.37 0.72
N GLU A 304 16.85 -18.07 1.44
CA GLU A 304 16.78 -17.46 2.77
C GLU A 304 16.02 -16.11 2.74
N CYS A 305 16.31 -15.30 1.73
CA CYS A 305 15.59 -14.05 1.45
C CYS A 305 15.47 -13.89 -0.05
N GLY A 306 14.27 -13.66 -0.56
CA GLY A 306 14.12 -13.53 -1.98
C GLY A 306 12.97 -12.65 -2.43
N ALA A 307 12.97 -12.44 -3.75
CA ALA A 307 11.84 -11.91 -4.46
C ALA A 307 11.48 -12.82 -5.62
N LEU A 308 10.19 -12.99 -5.86
CA LEU A 308 9.66 -13.54 -7.10
C LEU A 308 9.13 -12.38 -7.92
N THR A 309 9.61 -12.25 -9.16
CA THR A 309 9.04 -11.33 -10.14
C THR A 309 8.26 -12.09 -11.20
N VAL A 310 7.12 -11.56 -11.58
CA VAL A 310 6.27 -12.14 -12.61
C VAL A 310 5.98 -11.09 -13.67
N GLU A 311 6.28 -11.42 -14.93
CA GLU A 311 5.80 -10.67 -16.10
C GLU A 311 4.78 -11.55 -16.83
N ILE A 312 3.54 -11.11 -16.90
CA ILE A 312 2.44 -11.88 -17.46
C ILE A 312 1.66 -11.05 -18.48
N GLU A 313 1.48 -11.59 -19.68
CA GLU A 313 0.61 -11.05 -20.72
C GLU A 313 -0.67 -11.89 -20.77
N PHE A 314 -1.83 -11.26 -20.54
CA PHE A 314 -3.11 -11.97 -20.41
C PHE A 314 -4.31 -11.11 -20.82
N VAL A 315 -5.47 -11.76 -20.88
CA VAL A 315 -6.81 -11.18 -20.93
C VAL A 315 -7.72 -12.02 -20.03
N GLY A 316 -8.78 -11.44 -19.48
CA GLY A 316 -9.63 -12.05 -18.46
C GLY A 316 -9.12 -11.80 -17.05
N THR A 317 -9.47 -12.64 -16.10
CA THR A 317 -9.01 -12.56 -14.70
C THR A 317 -7.95 -13.61 -14.43
N VAL A 318 -6.86 -13.20 -13.75
CA VAL A 318 -5.80 -14.09 -13.27
C VAL A 318 -5.53 -13.82 -11.79
N ASP A 319 -5.40 -14.89 -11.01
CA ASP A 319 -4.91 -14.87 -9.64
C ASP A 319 -3.47 -15.39 -9.61
N ILE A 320 -2.61 -14.69 -8.89
CA ILE A 320 -1.20 -15.05 -8.73
C ILE A 320 -0.96 -15.39 -7.26
N LEU A 321 -0.56 -16.63 -7.01
CA LEU A 321 -0.30 -17.15 -5.68
C LEU A 321 1.18 -17.45 -5.53
N LEU A 322 1.73 -17.07 -4.38
CA LEU A 322 3.07 -17.44 -3.91
C LEU A 322 2.91 -18.31 -2.67
N ASN A 323 3.49 -19.51 -2.69
CA ASN A 323 3.42 -20.49 -1.59
C ASN A 323 1.97 -20.81 -1.15
N GLY A 324 1.04 -20.87 -2.14
CA GLY A 324 -0.38 -21.14 -1.91
C GLY A 324 -1.20 -19.92 -1.46
N GLU A 325 -0.57 -18.81 -1.13
CA GLU A 325 -1.24 -17.57 -0.74
C GLU A 325 -1.44 -16.64 -1.94
N ARG A 326 -2.67 -16.17 -2.16
CA ARG A 326 -2.98 -15.24 -3.23
C ARG A 326 -2.41 -13.86 -2.95
N ARG A 327 -1.49 -13.44 -3.82
CA ARG A 327 -0.81 -12.14 -3.74
C ARG A 327 -1.45 -11.09 -4.63
N TYR A 328 -1.96 -11.51 -5.78
CA TYR A 328 -2.56 -10.59 -6.76
C TYR A 328 -3.80 -11.22 -7.37
N SER A 329 -4.80 -10.38 -7.65
CA SER A 329 -5.94 -10.68 -8.49
C SER A 329 -6.05 -9.57 -9.55
N LEU A 330 -5.85 -9.91 -10.80
CA LEU A 330 -5.75 -8.96 -11.90
C LEU A 330 -6.83 -9.25 -12.94
N THR A 331 -7.49 -8.20 -13.44
CA THR A 331 -8.49 -8.32 -14.51
C THR A 331 -8.15 -7.38 -15.66
N ARG A 332 -8.19 -7.90 -16.88
CA ARG A 332 -8.04 -7.13 -18.12
C ARG A 332 -9.11 -7.50 -19.12
N THR A 333 -9.82 -6.51 -19.64
CA THR A 333 -10.78 -6.67 -20.74
C THR A 333 -10.11 -6.71 -22.10
N THR A 334 -8.90 -6.16 -22.20
CA THR A 334 -8.06 -6.20 -23.42
C THR A 334 -6.71 -6.79 -23.09
N ARG A 335 -6.07 -7.37 -24.10
CA ARG A 335 -4.71 -7.93 -24.00
C ARG A 335 -3.73 -6.89 -23.46
N GLY A 336 -2.93 -7.26 -22.47
CA GLY A 336 -1.89 -6.41 -21.91
C GLY A 336 -0.95 -7.15 -20.97
N THR A 337 0.17 -6.52 -20.65
CA THR A 337 1.23 -7.08 -19.79
C THR A 337 1.26 -6.40 -18.44
N ASP A 338 1.35 -7.20 -17.38
CA ASP A 338 1.63 -6.73 -16.02
C ASP A 338 2.97 -7.28 -15.53
N ARG A 339 3.65 -6.47 -14.72
CA ARG A 339 4.88 -6.83 -14.02
C ARG A 339 4.67 -6.68 -12.54
N LEU A 340 4.97 -7.74 -11.80
CA LEU A 340 4.66 -7.87 -10.38
C LEU A 340 5.89 -8.31 -9.62
N GLY A 341 6.00 -7.90 -8.36
CA GLY A 341 7.06 -8.35 -7.46
C GLY A 341 6.49 -8.81 -6.12
N MET A 342 6.97 -9.95 -5.62
CA MET A 342 6.57 -10.52 -4.33
C MET A 342 7.82 -10.82 -3.51
N ARG A 343 7.77 -10.56 -2.19
CA ARG A 343 8.84 -10.85 -1.26
C ARG A 343 8.53 -12.10 -0.46
N PHE A 344 9.55 -12.86 -0.10
CA PHE A 344 9.45 -14.02 0.78
C PHE A 344 10.76 -14.27 1.51
N ILE A 345 10.69 -15.03 2.60
CA ILE A 345 11.81 -15.48 3.41
C ILE A 345 11.73 -17.00 3.65
N GLU A 346 12.89 -17.63 3.83
CA GLU A 346 13.06 -19.02 4.29
C GLU A 346 12.13 -20.04 3.64
N SER A 347 12.03 -20.00 2.30
CA SER A 347 11.17 -20.94 1.58
C SER A 347 11.74 -21.38 0.25
N ALA A 348 11.28 -22.56 -0.18
CA ALA A 348 11.39 -23.00 -1.56
C ALA A 348 10.16 -22.46 -2.31
N PRO A 349 10.28 -21.41 -3.12
CA PRO A 349 9.13 -20.71 -3.63
C PRO A 349 8.28 -21.57 -4.58
N SER A 350 6.96 -21.43 -4.48
CA SER A 350 6.03 -21.98 -5.45
C SER A 350 5.16 -20.87 -6.03
N LEU A 351 5.08 -20.85 -7.36
CA LEU A 351 4.23 -19.95 -8.12
C LEU A 351 3.04 -20.72 -8.68
N GLN A 352 1.83 -20.23 -8.39
CA GLN A 352 0.64 -20.66 -9.09
C GLN A 352 -0.01 -19.45 -9.76
N VAL A 353 -0.38 -19.60 -11.03
CA VAL A 353 -1.19 -18.62 -11.75
C VAL A 353 -2.48 -19.31 -12.15
N ALA A 354 -3.55 -18.97 -11.46
CA ALA A 354 -4.91 -19.42 -11.78
C ALA A 354 -5.56 -18.46 -12.78
N VAL A 355 -6.36 -18.99 -13.68
CA VAL A 355 -6.99 -18.25 -14.78
C VAL A 355 -8.50 -18.51 -14.73
N SER A 356 -9.31 -17.44 -14.87
CA SER A 356 -10.76 -17.58 -15.02
C SER A 356 -11.15 -18.34 -16.31
N GLU A 357 -12.37 -18.84 -16.39
CA GLU A 357 -12.85 -19.61 -17.55
C GLU A 357 -12.74 -18.85 -18.87
N ASP A 358 -12.91 -17.54 -18.85
CA ASP A 358 -12.77 -16.61 -19.97
C ASP A 358 -11.36 -16.06 -20.15
N GLY A 359 -10.44 -16.42 -19.24
CA GLY A 359 -9.09 -15.88 -19.21
C GLY A 359 -8.11 -16.65 -20.09
N ILE A 360 -7.15 -15.95 -20.66
CA ILE A 360 -6.07 -16.53 -21.48
C ILE A 360 -4.74 -15.90 -21.09
N ILE A 361 -3.76 -16.74 -20.71
CA ILE A 361 -2.36 -16.33 -20.58
C ILE A 361 -1.67 -16.50 -21.94
N ARG A 362 -0.99 -15.45 -22.40
CA ARG A 362 -0.20 -15.46 -23.64
C ARG A 362 1.27 -15.70 -23.37
N THR A 363 1.83 -14.94 -22.46
CA THR A 363 3.22 -15.12 -22.02
C THR A 363 3.30 -15.05 -20.50
N LEU A 364 4.20 -15.84 -19.95
CA LEU A 364 4.53 -15.82 -18.53
C LEU A 364 6.04 -15.95 -18.37
N LYS A 365 6.64 -15.01 -17.67
CA LYS A 365 8.01 -15.09 -17.20
C LYS A 365 8.00 -14.92 -15.68
N ALA A 366 8.79 -15.70 -14.98
CA ALA A 366 8.98 -15.55 -13.55
C ALA A 366 10.44 -15.77 -13.22
N ASP A 367 11.00 -14.90 -12.40
CA ASP A 367 12.37 -14.96 -11.95
C ASP A 367 12.40 -14.89 -10.42
N VAL A 368 13.11 -15.83 -9.78
CA VAL A 368 13.38 -15.81 -8.35
C VAL A 368 14.78 -15.22 -8.15
N TYR A 369 14.87 -14.25 -7.27
CA TYR A 369 16.10 -13.58 -6.90
C TYR A 369 16.43 -13.86 -5.44
N GLN A 370 17.69 -13.98 -5.14
CA GLN A 370 18.21 -14.10 -3.78
C GLN A 370 18.92 -12.78 -3.42
N TYR A 371 18.66 -12.27 -2.23
CA TYR A 371 19.30 -11.07 -1.70
C TYR A 371 20.47 -11.41 -0.77
#